data_a6f447cf4d75ff8043aaca750025ae53
#
_entry.id   a6f447cf4d75ff8043aaca750025ae53
#
_cell.length_a   1.000
_cell.length_b   1.000
_cell.length_c   1.000
_cell.angle_alpha   90.00
_cell.angle_beta   90.00
_cell.angle_gamma   90.00
#
_symmetry.space_group_name_H-M   'P 1'
#
loop_
_entity.id
_entity.type
_entity.pdbx_description
1 polymer ?
#
loop_
_entity_poly.entity_id
_entity_poly.type
_entity_poly.pdbx_seq_one_letter_code
_entity_poly.pdbx_strand_id
1 'polypeptide(L)'
;MTEMKADLIIRGNAIFDGVADEPFAGFVAVNGNRIAAVCKDPAAIQVYAGPETRVYDAGDRLIMSGFVDGHDHLWWGAVADSDHMVDLTSSRSEEEALQMIKEYADSHPDEKRIRGFGWFPANWNDAPLPTKHSLDKVVPDRPAYMNCADAHTCWVNSKGLEEAGYTPDMEIKGGYIGLDE
;
A
#
# COMPACT_ATOMS: atom_id res chain seq x y z
N MET A 1 -17.54 -24.07 37.42
CA MET A 1 -17.14 -23.09 36.39
C MET A 1 -18.42 -22.59 35.79
N THR A 2 -18.74 -21.30 35.92
CA THR A 2 -19.94 -20.72 35.33
C THR A 2 -19.75 -20.77 33.81
N GLU A 3 -20.60 -21.49 33.09
CA GLU A 3 -20.59 -21.49 31.63
C GLU A 3 -20.73 -20.05 31.11
N MET A 4 -19.73 -19.55 30.46
CA MET A 4 -19.68 -18.20 29.97
C MET A 4 -20.56 -18.14 28.70
N LYS A 5 -21.76 -17.52 28.83
CA LYS A 5 -22.67 -17.33 27.71
C LYS A 5 -22.19 -16.16 26.84
N ALA A 6 -22.41 -16.27 25.56
CA ALA A 6 -22.05 -15.23 24.59
C ALA A 6 -23.06 -14.07 24.61
N ASP A 7 -22.60 -12.87 24.37
CA ASP A 7 -23.47 -11.70 24.18
C ASP A 7 -24.07 -11.68 22.77
N LEU A 8 -23.29 -12.20 21.80
CA LEU A 8 -23.68 -12.25 20.39
C LEU A 8 -23.23 -13.57 19.77
N ILE A 9 -24.11 -14.18 19.01
CA ILE A 9 -23.79 -15.29 18.12
C ILE A 9 -24.09 -14.86 16.68
N ILE A 10 -23.11 -15.00 15.79
CA ILE A 10 -23.28 -14.79 14.36
C ILE A 10 -23.21 -16.16 13.71
N ARG A 11 -24.28 -16.63 13.10
CA ARG A 11 -24.34 -17.91 12.40
C ARG A 11 -24.52 -17.73 10.89
N GLY A 12 -24.08 -18.68 10.13
CA GLY A 12 -24.24 -18.64 8.65
C GLY A 12 -23.67 -19.87 7.98
N ASN A 13 -23.83 -19.91 6.65
CA ASN A 13 -23.39 -21.02 5.81
C ASN A 13 -21.98 -20.84 5.25
N ALA A 14 -21.36 -19.65 5.41
CA ALA A 14 -20.06 -19.32 4.87
C ALA A 14 -19.22 -18.55 5.89
N ILE A 15 -18.57 -19.26 6.82
CA ILE A 15 -17.62 -18.69 7.79
C ILE A 15 -16.21 -18.96 7.31
N PHE A 16 -15.40 -17.91 7.14
CA PHE A 16 -13.97 -17.99 6.84
C PHE A 16 -13.18 -17.50 8.06
N ASP A 17 -12.54 -18.46 8.75
CA ASP A 17 -11.80 -18.20 9.99
C ASP A 17 -10.31 -17.87 9.79
N GLY A 18 -9.84 -17.85 8.53
CA GLY A 18 -8.44 -17.60 8.18
C GLY A 18 -7.52 -18.80 8.39
N VAL A 19 -8.06 -19.96 8.81
CA VAL A 19 -7.30 -21.22 9.05
C VAL A 19 -7.78 -22.34 8.12
N ALA A 20 -9.07 -22.44 7.89
CA ALA A 20 -9.65 -23.43 6.97
C ALA A 20 -9.40 -23.02 5.51
N ASP A 21 -9.18 -24.00 4.64
CA ASP A 21 -8.99 -23.77 3.20
C ASP A 21 -10.25 -23.25 2.51
N GLU A 22 -11.42 -23.62 3.03
CA GLU A 22 -12.72 -23.25 2.47
C GLU A 22 -13.66 -22.73 3.56
N PRO A 23 -14.58 -21.80 3.22
CA PRO A 23 -15.62 -21.38 4.14
C PRO A 23 -16.53 -22.55 4.55
N PHE A 24 -17.01 -22.52 5.79
CA PHE A 24 -17.85 -23.57 6.34
C PHE A 24 -19.13 -23.01 7.00
N ALA A 25 -20.15 -23.85 7.12
CA ALA A 25 -21.34 -23.51 7.91
C ALA A 25 -21.07 -23.67 9.40
N GLY A 26 -21.64 -22.75 10.21
CA GLY A 26 -21.42 -22.78 11.65
C GLY A 26 -21.82 -21.48 12.35
N PHE A 27 -21.10 -21.16 13.42
CA PHE A 27 -21.29 -19.89 14.13
C PHE A 27 -20.01 -19.36 14.77
N VAL A 28 -20.03 -18.05 15.03
CA VAL A 28 -19.05 -17.32 15.83
C VAL A 28 -19.74 -16.84 17.08
N ALA A 29 -19.23 -17.21 18.27
CA ALA A 29 -19.70 -16.73 19.56
C ALA A 29 -18.80 -15.60 20.04
N VAL A 30 -19.39 -14.49 20.47
CA VAL A 30 -18.68 -13.30 20.94
C VAL A 30 -19.11 -13.00 22.38
N ASN A 31 -18.14 -12.66 23.23
CA ASN A 31 -18.39 -12.18 24.58
C ASN A 31 -17.56 -10.90 24.81
N GLY A 32 -18.26 -9.79 25.09
CA GLY A 32 -17.66 -8.47 25.16
C GLY A 32 -16.97 -8.10 23.84
N ASN A 33 -15.65 -7.94 23.89
CA ASN A 33 -14.82 -7.61 22.73
C ASN A 33 -13.96 -8.79 22.24
N ARG A 34 -14.32 -10.02 22.58
CA ARG A 34 -13.56 -11.23 22.25
C ARG A 34 -14.42 -12.25 21.53
N ILE A 35 -13.82 -12.91 20.54
CA ILE A 35 -14.36 -14.14 19.98
C ILE A 35 -14.14 -15.25 21.00
N ALA A 36 -15.23 -15.80 21.53
CA ALA A 36 -15.21 -16.89 22.50
C ALA A 36 -15.09 -18.27 21.82
N ALA A 37 -15.70 -18.42 20.64
CA ALA A 37 -15.59 -19.63 19.83
C ALA A 37 -15.90 -19.37 18.36
N VAL A 38 -15.29 -20.19 17.49
CA VAL A 38 -15.70 -20.40 16.10
C VAL A 38 -16.00 -21.89 15.96
N CYS A 39 -17.21 -22.24 15.58
CA CYS A 39 -17.68 -23.60 15.65
C CYS A 39 -18.36 -24.05 14.35
N LYS A 40 -17.94 -25.24 13.86
CA LYS A 40 -18.52 -25.88 12.65
C LYS A 40 -19.78 -26.69 12.96
N ASP A 41 -20.00 -27.04 14.23
CA ASP A 41 -21.19 -27.77 14.65
C ASP A 41 -22.30 -26.82 15.08
N PRO A 42 -23.37 -26.65 14.30
CA PRO A 42 -24.48 -25.77 14.65
C PRO A 42 -25.19 -26.17 15.97
N ALA A 43 -25.15 -27.46 16.35
CA ALA A 43 -25.78 -27.92 17.58
C ALA A 43 -25.08 -27.42 18.84
N ALA A 44 -23.79 -27.13 18.75
CA ALA A 44 -23.00 -26.55 19.86
C ALA A 44 -23.43 -25.12 20.23
N ILE A 45 -24.26 -24.46 19.46
CA ILE A 45 -24.79 -23.12 19.75
C ILE A 45 -25.42 -23.04 21.13
N GLN A 46 -26.08 -24.12 21.61
CA GLN A 46 -26.73 -24.17 22.90
C GLN A 46 -25.76 -24.04 24.08
N VAL A 47 -24.50 -24.42 23.89
CA VAL A 47 -23.46 -24.24 24.91
C VAL A 47 -23.18 -22.77 25.15
N TYR A 48 -23.21 -21.97 24.09
CA TYR A 48 -22.85 -20.54 24.11
C TYR A 48 -24.06 -19.62 24.23
N ALA A 49 -25.26 -20.05 23.79
CA ALA A 49 -26.47 -19.25 23.89
C ALA A 49 -27.01 -19.20 25.32
N GLY A 50 -27.45 -18.03 25.75
CA GLY A 50 -28.18 -17.74 26.98
C GLY A 50 -29.41 -16.87 26.71
N PRO A 51 -30.21 -16.55 27.76
CA PRO A 51 -31.42 -15.75 27.62
C PRO A 51 -31.15 -14.37 27.00
N GLU A 52 -30.00 -13.76 27.26
CA GLU A 52 -29.62 -12.42 26.81
C GLU A 52 -28.78 -12.46 25.51
N THR A 53 -28.44 -13.64 24.99
CA THR A 53 -27.63 -13.77 23.78
C THR A 53 -28.39 -13.30 22.56
N ARG A 54 -27.85 -12.31 21.85
CA ARG A 54 -28.39 -11.91 20.55
C ARG A 54 -27.88 -12.88 19.48
N VAL A 55 -28.76 -13.35 18.62
CA VAL A 55 -28.38 -14.22 17.49
C VAL A 55 -28.61 -13.48 16.19
N TYR A 56 -27.56 -13.35 15.39
CA TYR A 56 -27.62 -12.80 14.04
C TYR A 56 -27.42 -13.93 13.03
N ASP A 57 -28.39 -14.07 12.13
CA ASP A 57 -28.31 -15.03 11.03
C ASP A 57 -27.86 -14.33 9.76
N ALA A 58 -26.67 -14.65 9.30
CA ALA A 58 -26.08 -14.10 8.08
C ALA A 58 -26.53 -14.85 6.80
N GLY A 59 -27.17 -16.02 6.96
CA GLY A 59 -27.55 -16.87 5.81
C GLY A 59 -26.33 -17.29 5.01
N ASP A 60 -26.34 -17.01 3.70
CA ASP A 60 -25.25 -17.35 2.77
C ASP A 60 -24.18 -16.25 2.65
N ARG A 61 -24.28 -15.19 3.41
CA ARG A 61 -23.28 -14.11 3.41
C ARG A 61 -22.00 -14.58 4.09
N LEU A 62 -20.85 -14.16 3.52
CA LEU A 62 -19.55 -14.45 4.11
C LEU A 62 -19.41 -13.77 5.48
N ILE A 63 -19.02 -14.56 6.47
CA ILE A 63 -18.63 -14.12 7.80
C ILE A 63 -17.11 -14.30 7.90
N MET A 64 -16.38 -13.20 8.12
CA MET A 64 -14.93 -13.24 8.29
C MET A 64 -14.48 -12.12 9.23
N SER A 65 -13.22 -12.19 9.69
CA SER A 65 -12.61 -11.07 10.41
C SER A 65 -12.52 -9.82 9.53
N GLY A 66 -12.53 -8.64 10.14
CA GLY A 66 -12.15 -7.43 9.43
C GLY A 66 -10.70 -7.50 8.93
N PHE A 67 -10.39 -6.76 7.86
CA PHE A 67 -9.03 -6.66 7.36
C PHE A 67 -8.15 -5.92 8.36
N VAL A 68 -6.94 -6.46 8.57
CA VAL A 68 -5.86 -5.80 9.29
C VAL A 68 -4.68 -5.79 8.35
N ASP A 69 -4.33 -4.62 7.86
CA ASP A 69 -3.12 -4.42 7.07
C ASP A 69 -2.05 -3.83 7.99
N GLY A 70 -0.98 -4.57 8.19
CA GLY A 70 0.16 -4.15 9.01
C GLY A 70 1.21 -3.37 8.23
N HIS A 71 1.09 -3.28 6.91
CA HIS A 71 2.00 -2.58 6.03
C HIS A 71 1.26 -2.20 4.74
N ASP A 72 0.72 -1.00 4.67
CA ASP A 72 0.06 -0.51 3.48
C ASP A 72 0.70 0.78 2.95
N HIS A 73 0.51 1.02 1.67
CA HIS A 73 0.90 2.22 0.96
C HIS A 73 -0.31 2.93 0.35
N LEU A 74 -1.45 2.91 1.04
CA LEU A 74 -2.71 3.46 0.56
C LEU A 74 -2.58 4.92 0.12
N TRP A 75 -1.86 5.73 0.90
CA TRP A 75 -1.59 7.13 0.56
C TRP A 75 -0.78 7.25 -0.74
N TRP A 76 0.28 6.42 -0.90
CA TRP A 76 1.08 6.39 -2.12
C TRP A 76 0.25 6.00 -3.34
N GLY A 77 -0.58 4.97 -3.23
CA GLY A 77 -1.48 4.55 -4.30
C GLY A 77 -2.42 5.66 -4.73
N ALA A 78 -3.03 6.36 -3.77
CA ALA A 78 -3.95 7.47 -4.05
C ALA A 78 -3.25 8.68 -4.69
N VAL A 79 -1.98 8.94 -4.34
CA VAL A 79 -1.20 10.05 -4.93
C VAL A 79 -0.67 9.67 -6.31
N ALA A 80 -0.22 8.42 -6.50
CA ALA A 80 0.27 7.93 -7.79
C ALA A 80 -0.83 7.88 -8.86
N ASP A 81 -2.08 7.62 -8.46
CA ASP A 81 -3.26 7.61 -9.35
C ASP A 81 -3.82 9.04 -9.58
N SER A 82 -3.12 10.07 -9.16
CA SER A 82 -3.54 11.45 -9.36
C SER A 82 -2.92 12.04 -10.62
N ASP A 83 -3.63 12.97 -11.27
CA ASP A 83 -3.12 13.74 -12.42
C ASP A 83 -1.94 14.67 -12.08
N HIS A 84 -1.46 14.64 -10.82
CA HIS A 84 -0.39 15.49 -10.32
C HIS A 84 0.98 14.81 -10.27
N MET A 85 1.11 13.61 -10.83
CA MET A 85 2.37 12.86 -10.91
C MET A 85 2.47 12.13 -12.24
N VAL A 86 3.70 12.04 -12.79
CA VAL A 86 3.93 11.18 -13.94
C VAL A 86 4.05 9.73 -13.47
N ASP A 87 3.23 8.85 -14.03
CA ASP A 87 3.31 7.40 -13.80
C ASP A 87 4.38 6.79 -14.71
N LEU A 88 5.45 6.27 -14.10
CA LEU A 88 6.59 5.64 -14.77
C LEU A 88 6.57 4.11 -14.70
N THR A 89 5.51 3.50 -14.19
CA THR A 89 5.42 2.04 -13.99
C THR A 89 5.52 1.24 -15.26
N SER A 90 5.13 1.82 -16.40
CA SER A 90 5.19 1.18 -17.70
C SER A 90 6.56 1.32 -18.41
N SER A 91 7.47 2.17 -17.91
CA SER A 91 8.78 2.39 -18.54
C SER A 91 9.64 1.13 -18.53
N ARG A 92 10.34 0.87 -19.63
CA ARG A 92 11.24 -0.29 -19.82
C ARG A 92 12.70 0.11 -19.98
N SER A 93 12.98 1.40 -19.98
CA SER A 93 14.34 1.96 -19.98
C SER A 93 14.34 3.34 -19.34
N GLU A 94 15.54 3.86 -19.03
CA GLU A 94 15.72 5.24 -18.58
C GLU A 94 15.26 6.23 -19.64
N GLU A 95 15.55 5.96 -20.93
CA GLU A 95 15.15 6.82 -22.05
C GLU A 95 13.62 6.93 -22.15
N GLU A 96 12.89 5.82 -22.00
CA GLU A 96 11.43 5.85 -21.99
C GLU A 96 10.90 6.66 -20.81
N ALA A 97 11.46 6.46 -19.61
CA ALA A 97 11.08 7.24 -18.44
C ALA A 97 11.33 8.73 -18.64
N LEU A 98 12.50 9.11 -19.18
CA LEU A 98 12.83 10.50 -19.50
C LEU A 98 11.88 11.11 -20.51
N GLN A 99 11.46 10.35 -21.52
CA GLN A 99 10.49 10.81 -22.51
C GLN A 99 9.13 11.10 -21.85
N MET A 100 8.63 10.17 -20.99
CA MET A 100 7.39 10.34 -20.26
C MET A 100 7.44 11.57 -19.33
N ILE A 101 8.56 11.75 -18.62
CA ILE A 101 8.78 12.90 -17.73
C ILE A 101 8.76 14.20 -18.52
N LYS A 102 9.42 14.22 -19.67
CA LYS A 102 9.46 15.41 -20.55
C LYS A 102 8.07 15.78 -21.06
N GLU A 103 7.32 14.82 -21.59
CA GLU A 103 5.95 15.02 -22.09
C GLU A 103 5.03 15.55 -20.98
N TYR A 104 5.14 14.99 -19.78
CA TYR A 104 4.40 15.48 -18.63
C TYR A 104 4.79 16.92 -18.26
N ALA A 105 6.10 17.19 -18.17
CA ALA A 105 6.61 18.53 -17.83
C ALA A 105 6.19 19.60 -18.85
N ASP A 106 6.21 19.27 -20.16
CA ASP A 106 5.79 20.15 -21.24
C ASP A 106 4.28 20.42 -21.21
N SER A 107 3.47 19.43 -20.82
CA SER A 107 2.01 19.57 -20.72
C SER A 107 1.54 20.27 -19.44
N HIS A 108 2.42 20.40 -18.43
CA HIS A 108 2.14 21.04 -17.14
C HIS A 108 3.10 22.20 -16.85
N PRO A 109 3.08 23.27 -17.67
CA PRO A 109 4.05 24.38 -17.55
C PRO A 109 3.90 25.18 -16.25
N ASP A 110 2.71 25.18 -15.64
CA ASP A 110 2.41 25.92 -14.42
C ASP A 110 2.81 25.16 -13.13
N GLU A 111 3.17 23.89 -13.24
CA GLU A 111 3.61 23.11 -12.08
C GLU A 111 5.01 23.55 -11.64
N LYS A 112 5.13 23.93 -10.36
CA LYS A 112 6.39 24.38 -9.79
C LYS A 112 7.40 23.26 -9.55
N ARG A 113 6.93 22.04 -9.48
CA ARG A 113 7.73 20.81 -9.27
C ARG A 113 7.18 19.70 -10.11
N ILE A 114 8.04 18.96 -10.79
CA ILE A 114 7.64 17.73 -11.49
C ILE A 114 7.84 16.56 -10.54
N ARG A 115 6.79 15.79 -10.33
CA ARG A 115 6.79 14.60 -9.48
C ARG A 115 6.42 13.38 -10.29
N GLY A 116 7.02 12.26 -9.95
CA GLY A 116 6.73 10.99 -10.60
C GLY A 116 6.92 9.82 -9.66
N PHE A 117 6.41 8.68 -10.07
CA PHE A 117 6.47 7.44 -9.32
C PHE A 117 6.57 6.25 -10.26
N GLY A 118 7.21 5.17 -9.81
CA GLY A 118 7.06 3.87 -10.42
C GLY A 118 8.20 3.42 -11.33
N TRP A 119 9.26 4.24 -11.54
CA TRP A 119 10.46 3.74 -12.22
C TRP A 119 11.12 2.64 -11.38
N PHE A 120 11.73 1.64 -12.04
CA PHE A 120 12.37 0.55 -11.33
C PHE A 120 13.48 -0.08 -12.18
N PRO A 121 14.75 -0.09 -11.71
CA PRO A 121 15.88 -0.58 -12.50
C PRO A 121 15.75 -2.02 -12.98
N ALA A 122 15.11 -2.89 -12.19
CA ALA A 122 14.86 -4.27 -12.59
C ALA A 122 13.96 -4.39 -13.83
N ASN A 123 13.08 -3.40 -14.09
CA ASN A 123 12.27 -3.33 -15.31
C ASN A 123 13.08 -2.81 -16.50
N TRP A 124 14.29 -2.27 -16.27
CA TRP A 124 15.21 -1.69 -17.24
C TRP A 124 16.41 -2.61 -17.54
N ASN A 125 16.21 -3.94 -17.45
CA ASN A 125 17.26 -4.94 -17.67
C ASN A 125 18.47 -4.77 -16.74
N ASP A 126 18.24 -4.46 -15.47
CA ASP A 126 19.26 -4.19 -14.45
C ASP A 126 20.24 -3.07 -14.86
N ALA A 127 19.71 -2.03 -15.53
CA ALA A 127 20.49 -0.86 -15.86
C ALA A 127 21.06 -0.18 -14.59
N PRO A 128 22.18 0.56 -14.70
CA PRO A 128 22.66 1.40 -13.61
C PRO A 128 21.57 2.34 -13.09
N LEU A 129 21.68 2.74 -11.82
CA LEU A 129 20.78 3.74 -11.26
C LEU A 129 20.86 5.03 -12.09
N PRO A 130 19.73 5.65 -12.41
CA PRO A 130 19.71 6.90 -13.15
C PRO A 130 20.30 8.03 -12.31
N THR A 131 20.87 9.03 -12.97
CA THR A 131 21.55 10.15 -12.33
C THR A 131 20.78 11.46 -12.51
N LYS A 132 21.11 12.47 -11.71
CA LYS A 132 20.55 13.83 -11.86
C LYS A 132 20.76 14.40 -13.25
N HIS A 133 21.88 14.06 -13.91
CA HIS A 133 22.27 14.62 -15.21
C HIS A 133 21.33 14.25 -16.34
N SER A 134 20.70 13.10 -16.29
CA SER A 134 19.70 12.72 -17.28
C SER A 134 18.37 13.46 -17.06
N LEU A 135 17.94 13.65 -15.81
CA LEU A 135 16.80 14.50 -15.49
C LEU A 135 17.02 15.98 -15.83
N ASP A 136 18.21 16.50 -15.57
CA ASP A 136 18.57 17.88 -15.91
C ASP A 136 18.43 18.19 -17.40
N LYS A 137 18.58 17.18 -18.30
CA LYS A 137 18.40 17.35 -19.74
C LYS A 137 16.94 17.55 -20.13
N VAL A 138 15.99 16.97 -19.39
CA VAL A 138 14.55 16.97 -19.74
C VAL A 138 13.75 17.93 -18.89
N VAL A 139 14.19 18.22 -17.65
CA VAL A 139 13.58 19.21 -16.73
C VAL A 139 14.70 20.08 -16.14
N PRO A 140 15.25 21.05 -16.90
CA PRO A 140 16.36 21.89 -16.44
C PRO A 140 15.94 23.07 -15.57
N ASP A 141 14.68 23.48 -15.63
CA ASP A 141 14.16 24.76 -15.16
C ASP A 141 13.52 24.71 -13.77
N ARG A 142 13.11 23.55 -13.30
CA ARG A 142 12.38 23.36 -12.04
C ARG A 142 12.74 22.04 -11.35
N PRO A 143 12.45 21.91 -10.03
CA PRO A 143 12.70 20.68 -9.29
C PRO A 143 11.94 19.48 -9.85
N ALA A 144 12.62 18.34 -9.96
CA ALA A 144 12.05 17.07 -10.38
C ALA A 144 12.39 15.97 -9.38
N TYR A 145 11.37 15.20 -8.95
CA TYR A 145 11.46 14.14 -7.94
C TYR A 145 10.72 12.90 -8.44
N MET A 146 11.45 11.85 -8.77
CA MET A 146 10.93 10.60 -9.30
C MET A 146 11.12 9.49 -8.28
N ASN A 147 10.05 9.11 -7.57
CA ASN A 147 10.11 8.04 -6.60
C ASN A 147 10.18 6.67 -7.30
N CYS A 148 11.09 5.82 -6.85
CA CYS A 148 11.17 4.45 -7.29
C CYS A 148 9.93 3.65 -6.86
N ALA A 149 9.60 2.59 -7.57
CA ALA A 149 8.50 1.69 -7.22
C ALA A 149 8.69 1.01 -5.86
N ASP A 150 9.94 0.91 -5.37
CA ASP A 150 10.27 0.39 -4.04
C ASP A 150 9.92 1.36 -2.89
N ALA A 151 9.57 2.62 -3.20
CA ALA A 151 9.29 3.70 -2.25
C ALA A 151 10.47 4.06 -1.31
N HIS A 152 11.68 3.61 -1.61
CA HIS A 152 12.88 3.86 -0.80
C HIS A 152 13.92 4.71 -1.51
N THR A 153 13.83 4.82 -2.82
CA THR A 153 14.78 5.56 -3.66
C THR A 153 14.08 6.70 -4.39
N CYS A 154 14.69 7.86 -4.44
CA CYS A 154 14.20 9.00 -5.21
C CYS A 154 15.27 9.47 -6.19
N TRP A 155 14.96 9.50 -7.48
CA TRP A 155 15.77 10.08 -8.54
C TRP A 155 15.44 11.56 -8.64
N VAL A 156 16.43 12.43 -8.43
CA VAL A 156 16.24 13.87 -8.26
C VAL A 156 17.16 14.62 -9.20
N ASN A 157 16.68 15.70 -9.82
CA ASN A 157 17.50 16.59 -10.64
C ASN A 157 18.27 17.62 -9.80
N SER A 158 19.20 18.36 -10.43
CA SER A 158 20.00 19.38 -9.74
C SER A 158 19.16 20.46 -9.05
N LYS A 159 18.03 20.87 -9.65
CA LYS A 159 17.10 21.82 -9.06
C LYS A 159 16.39 21.28 -7.82
N GLY A 160 16.04 19.99 -7.82
CA GLY A 160 15.44 19.33 -6.66
C GLY A 160 16.43 19.20 -5.50
N LEU A 161 17.69 18.87 -5.77
CA LEU A 161 18.75 18.83 -4.76
C LEU A 161 19.01 20.23 -4.16
N GLU A 162 19.06 21.26 -5.00
CA GLU A 162 19.20 22.65 -4.57
C GLU A 162 18.02 23.07 -3.66
N GLU A 163 16.79 22.79 -4.06
CA GLU A 163 15.59 23.13 -3.29
C GLU A 163 15.55 22.38 -1.95
N ALA A 164 15.95 21.13 -1.92
CA ALA A 164 16.01 20.32 -0.70
C ALA A 164 17.18 20.68 0.22
N GLY A 165 18.13 21.50 -0.26
CA GLY A 165 19.32 21.92 0.48
C GLY A 165 20.34 20.78 0.64
N TYR A 166 20.33 19.77 -0.25
CA TYR A 166 21.25 18.66 -0.20
C TYR A 166 22.62 19.03 -0.75
N THR A 167 23.67 18.63 -0.01
CA THR A 167 25.08 18.75 -0.42
C THR A 167 25.76 17.39 -0.38
N PRO A 168 26.82 17.17 -1.19
CA PRO A 168 27.49 15.86 -1.28
C PRO A 168 28.09 15.36 0.04
N ASP A 169 28.39 16.24 0.96
CA ASP A 169 29.00 15.99 2.27
C ASP A 169 27.97 15.84 3.39
N MET A 170 26.67 15.92 3.07
CA MET A 170 25.60 15.83 4.06
C MET A 170 25.42 14.38 4.55
N GLU A 171 25.50 14.19 5.87
CA GLU A 171 25.15 12.93 6.51
C GLU A 171 23.63 12.85 6.78
N ILE A 172 22.99 11.80 6.29
CA ILE A 172 21.56 11.53 6.49
C ILE A 172 21.40 10.30 7.38
N LYS A 173 20.79 10.49 8.54
CA LYS A 173 20.53 9.38 9.46
C LYS A 173 19.47 8.44 8.84
N GLY A 174 19.87 7.20 8.58
CA GLY A 174 18.97 6.16 8.03
C GLY A 174 18.82 6.17 6.52
N GLY A 175 19.67 6.93 5.81
CA GLY A 175 19.71 7.01 4.36
C GLY A 175 21.07 7.43 3.85
N TYR A 176 21.20 7.57 2.54
CA TYR A 176 22.40 8.14 1.90
C TYR A 176 22.03 8.91 0.62
N ILE A 177 22.88 9.81 0.23
CA ILE A 177 22.81 10.50 -1.06
C ILE A 177 23.74 9.72 -2.01
N GLY A 178 23.19 9.11 -3.05
CA GLY A 178 23.97 8.51 -4.12
C GLY A 178 24.64 9.61 -4.93
N LEU A 179 25.94 9.52 -5.10
CA LEU A 179 26.72 10.43 -5.93
C LEU A 179 27.19 9.71 -7.19
N ASP A 180 27.20 10.42 -8.31
CA ASP A 180 27.87 9.97 -9.53
C ASP A 180 29.39 10.02 -9.31
N GLU A 181 30.13 9.03 -9.77
CA GLU A 181 31.60 9.06 -9.82
C GLU A 181 32.13 10.03 -10.88
#